data_ddee03fb78367d00e987d79cf634bc8b
#
_entry.id   ddee03fb78367d00e987d79cf634bc8b
#
_cell.length_a   1.000
_cell.length_b   1.000
_cell.length_c   1.000
_cell.angle_alpha   90.00
_cell.angle_beta   90.00
_cell.angle_gamma   90.00
#
_symmetry.space_group_name_H-M   'P 1'
#
loop_
_entity.id
_entity.type
_entity.pdbx_description
1 polymer ?
#
loop_
_entity_poly.entity_id
_entity_poly.type
_entity_poly.pdbx_seq_one_letter_code
_entity_poly.pdbx_strand_id
1 'polypeptide(L)'
;MWLRGQSTFEGKLCSVQIAPEEIEGIKALGVENYTSLLDIPEPVDLAIVAVPRAVAPRVLEDCIGKGVAAAHFFTSGFAETDTEEGIRLERLLTERAEQTNFHLIGPNCMGIFNPKVGIRQIGDQYTGFAGPVGFISQSGTHAIAFAHEAHLQGVDINKSVSFGNGVVLDSADYLEYFGRDS
;
A
#
# COMPACT_ATOMS: atom_id res chain seq x y z
N MET A 1 8.66 -6.10 9.40
CA MET A 1 9.39 -4.84 9.20
C MET A 1 8.43 -3.66 8.96
N TRP A 2 7.49 -3.76 8.05
CA TRP A 2 6.54 -2.67 7.71
C TRP A 2 5.65 -2.28 8.90
N LEU A 3 5.04 -3.23 9.62
CA LEU A 3 4.20 -2.95 10.81
C LEU A 3 4.91 -2.06 11.85
N ARG A 4 6.18 -2.33 12.11
CA ARG A 4 6.98 -1.49 13.05
C ARG A 4 7.12 -0.06 12.54
N GLY A 5 7.20 0.12 11.23
CA GLY A 5 7.25 1.43 10.60
C GLY A 5 5.98 2.26 10.78
N GLN A 6 4.85 1.65 11.11
CA GLN A 6 3.55 2.33 11.26
C GLN A 6 3.22 2.73 12.70
N SER A 7 4.19 2.74 13.59
CA SER A 7 4.00 3.11 15.03
C SER A 7 3.48 4.52 15.26
N THR A 8 3.53 5.38 14.24
CA THR A 8 3.02 6.75 14.27
C THR A 8 1.63 6.91 13.66
N PHE A 9 1.06 5.84 13.10
CA PHE A 9 -0.30 5.86 12.60
C PHE A 9 -1.29 5.86 13.75
N GLU A 10 -2.17 6.85 13.81
CA GLU A 10 -3.15 7.02 14.89
C GLU A 10 -4.43 6.20 14.68
N GLY A 11 -4.64 5.64 13.49
CA GLY A 11 -5.77 4.78 13.19
C GLY A 11 -5.61 3.35 13.70
N LYS A 12 -6.65 2.54 13.57
CA LYS A 12 -6.60 1.12 13.90
C LYS A 12 -5.75 0.35 12.88
N LEU A 13 -4.75 -0.35 13.39
CA LEU A 13 -3.89 -1.24 12.59
C LEU A 13 -4.19 -2.68 12.96
N CYS A 14 -4.50 -3.50 11.95
CA CYS A 14 -4.70 -4.94 12.10
C CYS A 14 -3.73 -5.69 11.19
N SER A 15 -3.45 -6.93 11.53
CA SER A 15 -2.70 -7.86 10.69
C SER A 15 -3.58 -9.03 10.26
N VAL A 16 -3.31 -9.56 9.07
CA VAL A 16 -3.86 -10.84 8.61
C VAL A 16 -2.68 -11.76 8.33
N GLN A 17 -2.45 -12.70 9.24
CA GLN A 17 -1.33 -13.65 9.15
C GLN A 17 -1.76 -15.01 9.68
N ILE A 18 -1.36 -16.06 8.95
CA ILE A 18 -1.69 -17.46 9.28
C ILE A 18 -0.48 -18.27 9.78
N ALA A 19 0.74 -17.77 9.56
CA ALA A 19 1.98 -18.43 10.00
C ALA A 19 2.19 -18.22 11.51
N PRO A 20 2.16 -19.29 12.34
CA PRO A 20 2.22 -19.14 13.80
C PRO A 20 3.48 -18.43 14.30
N GLU A 21 4.61 -18.63 13.63
CA GLU A 21 5.90 -18.03 13.96
C GLU A 21 5.90 -16.49 13.78
N GLU A 22 5.11 -15.97 12.85
CA GLU A 22 4.98 -14.54 12.62
C GLU A 22 3.97 -13.88 13.58
N ILE A 23 2.94 -14.62 13.98
CA ILE A 23 1.85 -14.11 14.81
C ILE A 23 2.35 -13.67 16.19
N GLU A 24 3.30 -14.39 16.79
CA GLU A 24 3.87 -13.99 18.08
C GLU A 24 4.59 -12.65 17.98
N GLY A 25 5.34 -12.43 16.89
CA GLY A 25 6.01 -11.16 16.63
C GLY A 25 5.02 -10.00 16.41
N ILE A 26 3.91 -10.27 15.74
CA ILE A 26 2.82 -9.29 15.52
C ILE A 26 2.16 -8.90 16.85
N LYS A 27 1.82 -9.89 17.68
CA LYS A 27 1.25 -9.66 19.02
C LYS A 27 2.18 -8.84 19.91
N ALA A 28 3.49 -9.09 19.84
CA ALA A 28 4.49 -8.34 20.59
C ALA A 28 4.54 -6.85 20.21
N LEU A 29 4.04 -6.48 19.03
CA LEU A 29 3.89 -5.09 18.59
C LEU A 29 2.57 -4.45 19.06
N GLY A 30 1.70 -5.20 19.75
CA GLY A 30 0.38 -4.74 20.17
C GLY A 30 -0.64 -4.68 19.01
N VAL A 31 -0.36 -5.33 17.88
CA VAL A 31 -1.23 -5.37 16.71
C VAL A 31 -2.13 -6.60 16.78
N GLU A 32 -3.43 -6.37 16.61
CA GLU A 32 -4.42 -7.45 16.55
C GLU A 32 -4.25 -8.24 15.25
N ASN A 33 -4.25 -9.57 15.34
CA ASN A 33 -4.09 -10.45 14.19
C ASN A 33 -5.33 -11.29 13.94
N TYR A 34 -5.72 -11.37 12.68
CA TYR A 34 -6.78 -12.25 12.17
C TYR A 34 -6.19 -13.30 11.23
N THR A 35 -6.92 -14.38 10.98
CA THR A 35 -6.51 -15.43 10.01
C THR A 35 -7.12 -15.21 8.62
N SER A 36 -8.13 -14.34 8.55
CA SER A 36 -8.74 -13.88 7.30
C SER A 36 -9.07 -12.39 7.38
N LEU A 37 -8.95 -11.69 6.28
CA LEU A 37 -9.41 -10.30 6.15
C LEU A 37 -10.93 -10.18 6.43
N LEU A 38 -11.68 -11.22 6.07
CA LEU A 38 -13.13 -11.26 6.26
C LEU A 38 -13.55 -11.36 7.73
N ASP A 39 -12.65 -11.82 8.61
CA ASP A 39 -12.91 -11.95 10.05
C ASP A 39 -12.74 -10.63 10.81
N ILE A 40 -12.14 -9.59 10.20
CA ILE A 40 -12.02 -8.26 10.81
C ILE A 40 -13.43 -7.68 10.96
N PRO A 41 -13.89 -7.35 12.19
CA PRO A 41 -15.28 -6.92 12.38
C PRO A 41 -15.56 -5.52 11.83
N GLU A 42 -14.57 -4.62 11.87
CA GLU A 42 -14.72 -3.24 11.43
C GLU A 42 -14.54 -3.07 9.92
N PRO A 43 -15.00 -1.95 9.33
CA PRO A 43 -14.62 -1.55 7.99
C PRO A 43 -13.11 -1.39 7.85
N VAL A 44 -12.57 -1.68 6.69
CA VAL A 44 -11.13 -1.54 6.35
C VAL A 44 -10.99 -0.53 5.23
N ASP A 45 -10.32 0.58 5.50
CA ASP A 45 -10.11 1.63 4.50
C ASP A 45 -8.97 1.28 3.54
N LEU A 46 -7.88 0.72 4.06
CA LEU A 46 -6.70 0.38 3.27
C LEU A 46 -6.16 -0.99 3.66
N ALA A 47 -6.00 -1.87 2.68
CA ALA A 47 -5.26 -3.11 2.83
C ALA A 47 -3.87 -2.97 2.21
N ILE A 48 -2.83 -3.40 2.94
CA ILE A 48 -1.47 -3.48 2.42
C ILE A 48 -1.11 -4.94 2.23
N VAL A 49 -0.95 -5.33 0.97
CA VAL A 49 -0.82 -6.71 0.54
C VAL A 49 0.66 -7.04 0.28
N ALA A 50 1.24 -7.84 1.16
CA ALA A 50 2.63 -8.31 1.10
C ALA A 50 2.67 -9.85 1.20
N VAL A 51 2.09 -10.52 0.22
CA VAL A 51 1.97 -11.97 0.13
C VAL A 51 2.73 -12.51 -1.09
N PRO A 52 3.02 -13.82 -1.19
CA PRO A 52 3.53 -14.40 -2.43
C PRO A 52 2.61 -14.10 -3.62
N ARG A 53 3.19 -13.77 -4.78
CA ARG A 53 2.42 -13.32 -5.97
C ARG A 53 1.27 -14.25 -6.37
N ALA A 54 1.46 -15.57 -6.21
CA ALA A 54 0.45 -16.56 -6.54
C ALA A 54 -0.82 -16.47 -5.66
N VAL A 55 -0.72 -15.86 -4.48
CA VAL A 55 -1.82 -15.67 -3.52
C VAL A 55 -2.53 -14.32 -3.74
N ALA A 56 -1.86 -13.37 -4.38
CA ALA A 56 -2.36 -12.00 -4.56
C ALA A 56 -3.78 -11.92 -5.18
N PRO A 57 -4.14 -12.70 -6.23
CA PRO A 57 -5.48 -12.67 -6.79
C PRO A 57 -6.57 -13.07 -5.78
N ARG A 58 -6.29 -14.05 -4.94
CA ARG A 58 -7.23 -14.45 -3.87
C ARG A 58 -7.41 -13.34 -2.83
N VAL A 59 -6.30 -12.69 -2.43
CA VAL A 59 -6.36 -11.58 -1.47
C VAL A 59 -7.14 -10.41 -2.04
N LEU A 60 -7.05 -10.15 -3.35
CA LEU A 60 -7.89 -9.14 -4.02
C LEU A 60 -9.39 -9.48 -3.88
N GLU A 61 -9.78 -10.75 -4.09
CA GLU A 61 -11.18 -11.18 -3.88
C GLU A 61 -11.63 -10.97 -2.43
N ASP A 62 -10.76 -11.28 -1.46
CA ASP A 62 -11.07 -11.04 -0.05
C ASP A 62 -11.24 -9.54 0.24
N CYS A 63 -10.40 -8.67 -0.35
CA CYS A 63 -10.54 -7.21 -0.25
C CYS A 63 -11.87 -6.71 -0.84
N ILE A 64 -12.23 -7.19 -2.03
CA ILE A 64 -13.49 -6.86 -2.69
C ILE A 64 -14.67 -7.33 -1.85
N GLY A 65 -14.66 -8.60 -1.40
CA GLY A 65 -15.71 -9.19 -0.58
C GLY A 65 -15.89 -8.51 0.77
N LYS A 66 -14.81 -8.00 1.36
CA LYS A 66 -14.82 -7.22 2.59
C LYS A 66 -15.32 -5.78 2.39
N GLY A 67 -15.28 -5.27 1.16
CA GLY A 67 -15.58 -3.87 0.86
C GLY A 67 -14.46 -2.92 1.28
N VAL A 68 -13.21 -3.35 1.17
CA VAL A 68 -12.04 -2.49 1.41
C VAL A 68 -12.04 -1.34 0.42
N ALA A 69 -11.79 -0.11 0.88
CA ALA A 69 -11.86 1.06 0.00
C ALA A 69 -10.73 1.11 -1.02
N ALA A 70 -9.52 0.71 -0.63
CA ALA A 70 -8.37 0.56 -1.52
C ALA A 70 -7.39 -0.50 -1.03
N ALA A 71 -6.65 -1.11 -1.95
CA ALA A 71 -5.55 -1.99 -1.59
C ALA A 71 -4.25 -1.60 -2.29
N HIS A 72 -3.18 -1.58 -1.54
CA HIS A 72 -1.83 -1.37 -2.00
C HIS A 72 -1.09 -2.71 -2.07
N PHE A 73 -0.67 -3.12 -3.25
CA PHE A 73 0.03 -4.37 -3.47
C PHE A 73 1.55 -4.14 -3.51
N PHE A 74 2.18 -4.34 -2.35
CA PHE A 74 3.64 -4.33 -2.22
C PHE A 74 4.29 -5.48 -3.00
N THR A 75 3.57 -6.60 -3.10
CA THR A 75 4.00 -7.81 -3.80
C THR A 75 4.50 -7.50 -5.22
N SER A 76 5.66 -8.02 -5.57
CA SER A 76 6.27 -7.98 -6.89
C SER A 76 6.26 -9.35 -7.55
N GLY A 77 6.76 -9.43 -8.81
CA GLY A 77 6.86 -10.68 -9.56
C GLY A 77 5.75 -10.82 -10.59
N PHE A 78 5.18 -9.73 -11.05
CA PHE A 78 4.14 -9.67 -12.08
C PHE A 78 4.75 -9.38 -13.47
N ALA A 79 4.13 -8.55 -14.31
CA ALA A 79 4.59 -8.31 -15.68
C ALA A 79 5.98 -7.69 -15.75
N GLU A 80 6.44 -6.98 -14.71
CA GLU A 80 7.80 -6.42 -14.65
C GLU A 80 8.91 -7.48 -14.70
N THR A 81 8.56 -8.76 -14.48
CA THR A 81 9.52 -9.88 -14.61
C THR A 81 9.63 -10.46 -16.00
N ASP A 82 8.81 -10.01 -16.94
CA ASP A 82 8.71 -10.51 -18.33
C ASP A 82 8.53 -12.04 -18.43
N THR A 83 7.85 -12.62 -17.42
CA THR A 83 7.50 -14.05 -17.40
C THR A 83 6.02 -14.23 -17.75
N GLU A 84 5.70 -15.32 -18.48
CA GLU A 84 4.30 -15.65 -18.82
C GLU A 84 3.39 -15.70 -17.58
N GLU A 85 3.88 -16.28 -16.50
CA GLU A 85 3.15 -16.36 -15.22
C GLU A 85 2.95 -14.99 -14.58
N GLY A 86 3.98 -14.12 -14.58
CA GLY A 86 3.88 -12.76 -14.06
C GLY A 86 2.85 -11.94 -14.84
N ILE A 87 2.91 -11.97 -16.16
CA ILE A 87 1.97 -11.29 -17.06
C ILE A 87 0.54 -11.80 -16.84
N ARG A 88 0.38 -13.13 -16.74
CA ARG A 88 -0.93 -13.74 -16.47
C ARG A 88 -1.54 -13.31 -15.15
N LEU A 89 -0.75 -13.28 -14.07
CA LEU A 89 -1.22 -12.88 -12.74
C LEU A 89 -1.58 -11.40 -12.70
N GLU A 90 -0.77 -10.54 -13.33
CA GLU A 90 -1.08 -9.11 -13.43
C GLU A 90 -2.40 -8.87 -14.14
N ARG A 91 -2.60 -9.52 -15.29
CA ARG A 91 -3.86 -9.42 -16.03
C ARG A 91 -5.06 -9.82 -15.18
N LEU A 92 -4.95 -10.91 -14.40
CA LEU A 92 -6.02 -11.31 -13.48
C LEU A 92 -6.35 -10.23 -12.44
N LEU A 93 -5.32 -9.61 -11.85
CA LEU A 93 -5.53 -8.51 -10.89
C LEU A 93 -6.22 -7.31 -11.55
N THR A 94 -5.73 -6.91 -12.72
CA THR A 94 -6.24 -5.77 -13.48
C THR A 94 -7.71 -5.97 -13.87
N GLU A 95 -7.99 -7.06 -14.60
CA GLU A 95 -9.34 -7.37 -15.07
C GLU A 95 -10.36 -7.43 -13.90
N ARG A 96 -9.95 -8.02 -12.78
CA ARG A 96 -10.83 -8.16 -11.63
C ARG A 96 -11.08 -6.85 -10.90
N ALA A 97 -10.04 -6.04 -10.72
CA ALA A 97 -10.17 -4.72 -10.09
C ALA A 97 -11.04 -3.79 -10.95
N GLU A 98 -10.85 -3.77 -12.28
CA GLU A 98 -11.67 -3.00 -13.21
C GLU A 98 -13.14 -3.42 -13.20
N GLN A 99 -13.43 -4.74 -13.27
CA GLN A 99 -14.79 -5.28 -13.23
C GLN A 99 -15.57 -4.88 -11.97
N THR A 100 -14.87 -4.66 -10.87
CA THR A 100 -15.46 -4.34 -9.58
C THR A 100 -15.30 -2.86 -9.19
N ASN A 101 -14.69 -2.06 -10.04
CA ASN A 101 -14.33 -0.66 -9.76
C ASN A 101 -13.52 -0.55 -8.45
N PHE A 102 -12.59 -1.49 -8.23
CA PHE A 102 -11.78 -1.55 -7.02
C PHE A 102 -10.50 -0.73 -7.17
N HIS A 103 -10.19 0.10 -6.17
CA HIS A 103 -9.00 0.93 -6.17
C HIS A 103 -7.75 0.11 -5.81
N LEU A 104 -7.02 -0.36 -6.83
CA LEU A 104 -5.77 -1.10 -6.68
C LEU A 104 -4.59 -0.19 -6.95
N ILE A 105 -3.68 -0.07 -5.97
CA ILE A 105 -2.42 0.66 -6.03
C ILE A 105 -1.29 -0.35 -6.26
N GLY A 106 -0.55 -0.22 -7.32
CA GLY A 106 0.52 -1.16 -7.67
C GLY A 106 0.16 -2.07 -8.84
N PRO A 107 0.59 -3.34 -8.81
CA PRO A 107 1.48 -3.98 -7.83
C PRO A 107 2.94 -3.52 -7.91
N ASN A 108 3.85 -4.19 -7.17
CA ASN A 108 5.28 -3.89 -7.17
C ASN A 108 5.57 -2.44 -6.74
N CYS A 109 4.98 -2.00 -5.65
CA CYS A 109 5.06 -0.59 -5.20
C CYS A 109 5.30 -0.47 -3.70
N MET A 110 5.83 0.69 -3.28
CA MET A 110 5.96 1.05 -1.86
C MET A 110 4.69 1.70 -1.31
N GLY A 111 3.73 2.02 -2.16
CA GLY A 111 2.44 2.56 -1.79
C GLY A 111 2.49 3.99 -1.27
N ILE A 112 1.77 4.25 -0.19
CA ILE A 112 1.44 5.60 0.28
C ILE A 112 2.39 6.04 1.40
N PHE A 113 2.88 7.27 1.30
CA PHE A 113 3.41 8.06 2.41
C PHE A 113 2.47 9.24 2.67
N ASN A 114 1.97 9.32 3.89
CA ASN A 114 1.16 10.45 4.35
C ASN A 114 1.62 10.83 5.77
N PRO A 115 2.51 11.82 5.90
CA PRO A 115 3.11 12.18 7.17
C PRO A 115 2.09 12.74 8.17
N LYS A 116 1.01 13.37 7.71
CA LYS A 116 -0.03 13.97 8.56
C LYS A 116 -0.75 12.91 9.38
N VAL A 117 -1.06 11.76 8.77
CA VAL A 117 -1.77 10.66 9.45
C VAL A 117 -0.82 9.56 9.93
N GLY A 118 0.48 9.73 9.75
CA GLY A 118 1.50 8.81 10.23
C GLY A 118 1.70 7.55 9.38
N ILE A 119 1.19 7.49 8.14
CA ILE A 119 1.45 6.38 7.22
C ILE A 119 2.81 6.58 6.54
N ARG A 120 3.68 5.57 6.61
CA ARG A 120 5.05 5.59 6.08
C ARG A 120 5.30 4.45 5.11
N GLN A 121 6.14 4.70 4.12
CA GLN A 121 6.68 3.65 3.23
C GLN A 121 7.82 2.89 3.91
N ILE A 122 8.64 3.60 4.70
CA ILE A 122 9.70 3.03 5.54
C ILE A 122 9.73 3.68 6.92
N GLY A 123 10.36 3.01 7.88
CA GLY A 123 10.25 3.33 9.30
C GLY A 123 10.91 4.63 9.78
N ASP A 124 11.79 5.25 8.99
CA ASP A 124 12.54 6.46 9.33
C ASP A 124 12.00 7.74 8.68
N GLN A 125 10.93 7.65 7.89
CA GLN A 125 10.28 8.85 7.35
C GLN A 125 9.62 9.67 8.47
N TYR A 126 9.69 11.01 8.35
CA TYR A 126 9.07 11.93 9.30
C TYR A 126 7.54 11.81 9.32
N THR A 127 6.92 12.24 10.41
CA THR A 127 5.46 12.25 10.59
C THR A 127 5.03 13.37 11.52
N GLY A 128 3.72 13.59 11.63
CA GLY A 128 3.11 14.56 12.54
C GLY A 128 2.70 15.87 11.87
N PHE A 129 3.20 16.16 10.67
CA PHE A 129 2.80 17.33 9.90
C PHE A 129 2.93 17.05 8.40
N ALA A 130 2.27 17.84 7.57
CA ALA A 130 2.34 17.77 6.13
C ALA A 130 2.77 19.10 5.53
N GLY A 131 3.55 19.06 4.47
CA GLY A 131 3.90 20.20 3.67
C GLY A 131 2.98 20.39 2.45
N PRO A 132 3.34 21.29 1.53
CA PRO A 132 2.50 21.60 0.36
C PRO A 132 2.77 20.72 -0.86
N VAL A 133 3.77 19.81 -0.82
CA VAL A 133 4.24 19.10 -2.02
C VAL A 133 3.64 17.71 -2.09
N GLY A 134 2.88 17.43 -3.16
CA GLY A 134 2.48 16.08 -3.57
C GLY A 134 3.55 15.45 -4.47
N PHE A 135 3.83 14.16 -4.30
CA PHE A 135 4.81 13.45 -5.12
C PHE A 135 4.30 12.08 -5.57
N ILE A 136 4.48 11.78 -6.84
CA ILE A 136 4.14 10.47 -7.42
C ILE A 136 5.33 9.87 -8.14
N SER A 137 5.48 8.56 -8.08
CA SER A 137 6.55 7.83 -8.76
C SER A 137 6.16 6.39 -9.02
N GLN A 138 6.54 5.83 -10.15
CA GLN A 138 6.51 4.38 -10.33
C GLN A 138 7.48 3.69 -9.35
N SER A 139 8.69 4.23 -9.25
CA SER A 139 9.75 3.67 -8.42
C SER A 139 9.54 3.96 -6.93
N GLY A 140 9.47 2.88 -6.14
CA GLY A 140 9.44 2.98 -4.68
C GLY A 140 10.69 3.62 -4.09
N THR A 141 11.86 3.29 -4.63
CA THR A 141 13.14 3.87 -4.21
C THR A 141 13.17 5.38 -4.45
N HIS A 142 12.69 5.84 -5.62
CA HIS A 142 12.64 7.26 -5.91
C HIS A 142 11.63 8.00 -5.01
N ALA A 143 10.47 7.38 -4.71
CA ALA A 143 9.49 7.98 -3.81
C ALA A 143 10.05 8.18 -2.40
N ILE A 144 10.73 7.16 -1.88
CA ILE A 144 11.37 7.21 -0.55
C ILE A 144 12.52 8.23 -0.53
N ALA A 145 13.43 8.16 -1.51
CA ALA A 145 14.60 9.05 -1.59
C ALA A 145 14.17 10.50 -1.74
N PHE A 146 13.19 10.78 -2.61
CA PHE A 146 12.68 12.15 -2.78
C PHE A 146 12.06 12.68 -1.48
N ALA A 147 11.21 11.90 -0.80
CA ALA A 147 10.59 12.35 0.45
C ALA A 147 11.62 12.64 1.54
N HIS A 148 12.67 11.83 1.62
CA HIS A 148 13.76 12.02 2.58
C HIS A 148 14.61 13.27 2.24
N GLU A 149 15.12 13.35 1.02
CA GLU A 149 15.98 14.45 0.58
C GLU A 149 15.25 15.80 0.56
N ALA A 150 14.00 15.82 0.11
CA ALA A 150 13.17 17.03 0.13
C ALA A 150 13.02 17.57 1.55
N HIS A 151 12.72 16.71 2.51
CA HIS A 151 12.60 17.08 3.92
C HIS A 151 13.92 17.67 4.47
N LEU A 152 15.06 17.05 4.17
CA LEU A 152 16.38 17.58 4.58
C LEU A 152 16.68 18.95 3.98
N GLN A 153 16.09 19.28 2.84
CA GLN A 153 16.20 20.60 2.19
C GLN A 153 15.09 21.57 2.60
N GLY A 154 14.28 21.21 3.60
CA GLY A 154 13.18 22.05 4.10
C GLY A 154 11.93 22.04 3.22
N VAL A 155 11.79 21.04 2.32
CA VAL A 155 10.61 20.84 1.49
C VAL A 155 9.83 19.65 2.04
N ASP A 156 8.71 19.92 2.66
CA ASP A 156 7.88 18.88 3.26
C ASP A 156 6.80 18.36 2.30
N ILE A 157 6.55 17.07 2.39
CA ILE A 157 5.59 16.35 1.57
C ILE A 157 4.20 16.41 2.20
N ASN A 158 3.18 16.65 1.37
CA ASN A 158 1.78 16.43 1.73
C ASN A 158 1.45 14.95 1.72
N LYS A 159 1.59 14.38 0.53
CA LYS A 159 1.42 12.94 0.27
C LYS A 159 2.39 12.50 -0.82
N SER A 160 2.86 11.29 -0.71
CA SER A 160 3.63 10.64 -1.78
C SER A 160 3.03 9.27 -2.10
N VAL A 161 2.95 8.94 -3.38
CA VAL A 161 2.49 7.63 -3.85
C VAL A 161 3.54 7.01 -4.75
N SER A 162 4.02 5.82 -4.35
CA SER A 162 4.70 4.92 -5.26
C SER A 162 3.68 3.95 -5.81
N PHE A 163 3.47 3.92 -7.13
CA PHE A 163 2.41 3.14 -7.74
C PHE A 163 2.88 1.94 -8.57
N GLY A 164 4.20 1.69 -8.65
CA GLY A 164 4.76 0.49 -9.27
C GLY A 164 4.31 0.30 -10.72
N ASN A 165 3.72 -0.86 -11.01
CA ASN A 165 3.25 -1.19 -12.36
C ASN A 165 2.06 -0.34 -12.82
N GLY A 166 1.27 0.22 -11.89
CA GLY A 166 0.19 1.17 -12.19
C GLY A 166 -0.92 0.58 -13.07
N VAL A 167 -1.40 -0.61 -12.71
CA VAL A 167 -2.28 -1.40 -13.58
C VAL A 167 -3.75 -0.96 -13.57
N VAL A 168 -4.16 -0.22 -12.55
CA VAL A 168 -5.54 0.34 -12.40
C VAL A 168 -5.48 1.83 -12.17
N LEU A 169 -4.75 2.26 -11.13
CA LEU A 169 -4.52 3.68 -10.83
C LEU A 169 -3.12 4.06 -11.32
N ASP A 170 -3.05 5.04 -12.22
CA ASP A 170 -1.81 5.53 -12.80
C ASP A 170 -1.49 6.98 -12.39
N SER A 171 -0.50 7.57 -13.04
CA SER A 171 -0.04 8.92 -12.75
C SER A 171 -1.12 9.98 -12.98
N ALA A 172 -2.03 9.78 -13.94
CA ALA A 172 -3.09 10.73 -14.24
C ALA A 172 -4.12 10.77 -13.11
N ASP A 173 -4.51 9.61 -12.58
CA ASP A 173 -5.44 9.49 -11.46
C ASP A 173 -4.91 10.19 -10.20
N TYR A 174 -3.63 9.96 -9.87
CA TYR A 174 -3.01 10.60 -8.70
C TYR A 174 -2.85 12.11 -8.88
N LEU A 175 -2.53 12.60 -10.08
CA LEU A 175 -2.45 14.04 -10.35
C LEU A 175 -3.82 14.70 -10.25
N GLU A 176 -4.87 14.05 -10.76
CA GLU A 176 -6.24 14.53 -10.62
C GLU A 176 -6.68 14.59 -9.15
N TYR A 177 -6.36 13.55 -8.37
CA TYR A 177 -6.61 13.52 -6.93
C TYR A 177 -5.88 14.65 -6.22
N PHE A 178 -4.58 14.84 -6.46
CA PHE A 178 -3.79 15.89 -5.82
C PHE A 178 -4.25 17.31 -6.20
N GLY A 179 -4.75 17.48 -7.42
CA GLY A 179 -5.31 18.76 -7.86
C GLY A 179 -6.61 19.17 -7.14
N ARG A 180 -7.29 18.21 -6.53
CA ARG A 180 -8.52 18.43 -5.75
C ARG A 180 -8.30 18.41 -4.24
N ASP A 181 -7.15 17.92 -3.80
CA ASP A 181 -6.78 17.81 -2.39
C ASP A 181 -6.25 19.15 -1.88
N SER A 182 -6.91 19.72 -0.87
CA SER A 182 -6.62 21.04 -0.30
C SER A 182 -5.94 20.97 1.07
#